data_b56e88914316d3372d4527c1454ea85d
#
_entry.id   b56e88914316d3372d4527c1454ea85d
#
_cell.length_a   1.000
_cell.length_b   1.000
_cell.length_c   1.000
_cell.angle_alpha   90.00
_cell.angle_beta   90.00
_cell.angle_gamma   90.00
#
_symmetry.space_group_name_H-M   'P 1'
#
loop_
_entity.id
_entity.type
_entity.pdbx_description
1 polymer ?
#
loop_
_entity_poly.entity_id
_entity_poly.type
_entity_poly.pdbx_seq_one_letter_code
_entity_poly.pdbx_strand_id
1 'polypeptide(L)'
;MKKELIIRSNSNAVDFAMLNEGRLIELDKEVGKNKFSVGDIFVAKIRKTIPGLNAAFVNVGHEKDGFLHYHDLGPKLLSLSKFVDEIDNKKVKSFSFNKFQFEKDIPKNGQIKDCLK
;
A
#
# COMPACT_ATOMS: atom_id res chain seq x y z
N MET A 1 10.50 27.05 21.99
CA MET A 1 10.26 26.80 20.56
C MET A 1 8.76 26.68 20.32
N LYS A 2 8.13 27.70 19.76
CA LYS A 2 6.68 27.73 19.51
C LYS A 2 6.39 27.25 18.09
N LYS A 3 5.82 26.06 17.94
CA LYS A 3 5.31 25.56 16.68
C LYS A 3 3.79 25.65 16.65
N GLU A 4 3.25 26.10 15.54
CA GLU A 4 1.82 26.27 15.33
C GLU A 4 1.42 25.56 14.03
N LEU A 5 0.36 24.77 14.08
CA LEU A 5 -0.26 24.16 12.91
C LEU A 5 -1.60 24.85 12.67
N ILE A 6 -1.73 25.50 11.53
CA ILE A 6 -2.97 26.15 11.10
C ILE A 6 -3.63 25.26 10.05
N ILE A 7 -4.89 24.92 10.28
CA ILE A 7 -5.69 24.10 9.37
C ILE A 7 -6.90 24.89 8.93
N ARG A 8 -7.09 25.01 7.62
CA ARG A 8 -8.27 25.61 7.01
C ARG A 8 -8.98 24.55 6.17
N SER A 9 -10.17 24.16 6.58
CA SER A 9 -11.01 23.21 5.86
C SER A 9 -12.15 23.90 5.14
N ASN A 10 -12.39 23.51 3.90
CA ASN A 10 -13.60 23.84 3.14
C ASN A 10 -14.16 22.58 2.48
N SER A 11 -15.28 22.67 1.75
CA SER A 11 -15.96 21.54 1.14
C SER A 11 -15.11 20.76 0.11
N ASN A 12 -14.06 21.36 -0.43
CA ASN A 12 -13.30 20.85 -1.56
C ASN A 12 -11.82 20.58 -1.23
N ALA A 13 -11.29 21.19 -0.17
CA ALA A 13 -9.88 21.09 0.16
C ALA A 13 -9.61 21.40 1.63
N VAL A 14 -8.48 20.93 2.11
CA VAL A 14 -7.90 21.29 3.40
C VAL A 14 -6.53 21.89 3.16
N ASP A 15 -6.33 23.12 3.60
CA ASP A 15 -5.03 23.78 3.57
C ASP A 15 -4.38 23.67 4.95
N PHE A 16 -3.11 23.33 5.02
CA PHE A 16 -2.34 23.37 6.28
C PHE A 16 -1.09 24.21 6.14
N ALA A 17 -0.83 24.96 7.18
CA ALA A 17 0.38 25.74 7.30
C ALA A 17 1.07 25.42 8.63
N MET A 18 2.35 25.12 8.58
CA MET A 18 3.17 24.99 9.78
C MET A 18 4.03 26.22 9.98
N LEU A 19 3.92 26.83 11.15
CA LEU A 19 4.73 27.95 11.56
C LEU A 19 5.69 27.55 12.68
N ASN A 20 6.87 28.13 12.65
CA ASN A 20 7.83 28.09 13.74
C ASN A 20 8.21 29.51 14.11
N GLU A 21 8.00 29.89 15.38
CA GLU A 21 8.22 31.25 15.89
C GLU A 21 7.56 32.33 14.99
N GLY A 22 6.32 32.05 14.55
CA GLY A 22 5.55 32.95 13.67
C GLY A 22 6.00 32.98 12.20
N ARG A 23 7.00 32.21 11.81
CA ARG A 23 7.45 32.09 10.43
C ARG A 23 6.86 30.87 9.76
N LEU A 24 6.31 31.03 8.57
CA LEU A 24 5.83 29.92 7.75
C LEU A 24 7.01 29.03 7.33
N ILE A 25 6.97 27.75 7.68
CA ILE A 25 7.99 26.75 7.30
C ILE A 25 7.46 25.72 6.31
N GLU A 26 6.16 25.46 6.32
CA GLU A 26 5.54 24.51 5.40
C GLU A 26 4.11 24.95 5.09
N LEU A 27 3.75 24.86 3.82
CA LEU A 27 2.39 25.09 3.34
C LEU A 27 2.02 23.95 2.40
N ASP A 28 0.92 23.25 2.68
CA ASP A 28 0.43 22.18 1.86
C ASP A 28 -1.08 22.25 1.71
N LYS A 29 -1.60 21.56 0.69
CA LYS A 29 -3.00 21.52 0.37
C LYS A 29 -3.44 20.14 -0.02
N GLU A 30 -4.42 19.60 0.70
CA GLU A 30 -5.09 18.37 0.34
C GLU A 30 -6.43 18.66 -0.34
N VAL A 31 -6.56 18.23 -1.58
CA VAL A 31 -7.81 18.42 -2.35
C VAL A 31 -8.68 17.18 -2.16
N GLY A 32 -9.91 17.35 -1.73
CA GLY A 32 -10.85 16.33 -1.26
C GLY A 32 -11.36 15.30 -2.27
N LYS A 33 -10.62 15.12 -3.38
CA LYS A 33 -10.77 14.00 -4.31
C LYS A 33 -9.47 13.21 -4.39
N ASN A 34 -8.92 12.84 -3.25
CA ASN A 34 -7.89 11.82 -3.25
C ASN A 34 -8.48 10.53 -3.81
N LYS A 35 -7.92 10.11 -4.92
CA LYS A 35 -8.27 8.89 -5.65
C LYS A 35 -8.00 7.64 -4.80
N PHE A 36 -7.29 7.79 -3.69
CA PHE A 36 -6.83 6.74 -2.79
C PHE A 36 -6.96 7.18 -1.34
N SER A 37 -7.49 6.30 -0.52
CA SER A 37 -7.70 6.54 0.92
C SER A 37 -7.12 5.39 1.74
N VAL A 38 -6.76 5.68 2.98
CA VAL A 38 -6.39 4.65 3.95
C VAL A 38 -7.56 3.68 4.11
N GLY A 39 -7.27 2.37 3.97
CA GLY A 39 -8.28 1.31 3.98
C GLY A 39 -8.72 0.82 2.60
N ASP A 40 -8.33 1.50 1.53
CA ASP A 40 -8.55 1.01 0.16
C ASP A 40 -7.78 -0.29 -0.09
N ILE A 41 -8.38 -1.19 -0.86
CA ILE A 41 -7.79 -2.49 -1.21
C ILE A 41 -7.58 -2.54 -2.72
N PHE A 42 -6.39 -2.95 -3.13
CA PHE A 42 -5.98 -3.04 -4.53
C PHE A 42 -5.47 -4.43 -4.88
N VAL A 43 -5.75 -4.86 -6.10
CA VAL A 43 -4.96 -5.89 -6.78
C VAL A 43 -3.87 -5.17 -7.55
N ALA A 44 -2.63 -5.34 -7.14
CA ALA A 44 -1.50 -4.59 -7.65
C ALA A 44 -0.43 -5.52 -8.26
N LYS A 45 0.32 -4.99 -9.21
CA LYS A 45 1.48 -5.70 -9.77
C LYS A 45 2.77 -5.26 -9.10
N ILE A 46 3.63 -6.21 -8.76
CA ILE A 46 4.98 -5.92 -8.32
C ILE A 46 5.73 -5.28 -9.48
N ARG A 47 6.26 -4.08 -9.25
CA ARG A 47 7.06 -3.38 -10.25
C ARG A 47 8.54 -3.67 -10.09
N LYS A 48 9.02 -3.65 -8.86
CA LYS A 48 10.43 -3.86 -8.55
C LYS A 48 10.60 -4.27 -7.08
N THR A 49 11.43 -5.28 -6.85
CA THR A 49 11.90 -5.61 -5.50
C THR A 49 13.22 -4.92 -5.22
N ILE A 50 13.42 -4.49 -3.97
CA ILE A 50 14.66 -3.85 -3.49
C ILE A 50 15.15 -4.66 -2.28
N PRO A 51 16.00 -5.67 -2.54
CA PRO A 51 16.47 -6.57 -1.47
C PRO A 51 17.20 -5.84 -0.34
N GLY A 52 17.98 -4.80 -0.67
CA GLY A 52 18.71 -4.00 0.33
C GLY A 52 17.82 -3.28 1.33
N LEU A 53 16.56 -2.97 0.97
CA LEU A 53 15.56 -2.39 1.85
C LEU A 53 14.55 -3.42 2.36
N ASN A 54 14.68 -4.67 1.94
CA ASN A 54 13.69 -5.73 2.19
C ASN A 54 12.26 -5.29 1.83
N ALA A 55 12.11 -4.64 0.67
CA ALA A 55 10.90 -3.98 0.25
C ALA A 55 10.63 -4.16 -1.25
N ALA A 56 9.45 -3.78 -1.69
CA ALA A 56 9.05 -3.76 -3.09
C ALA A 56 8.28 -2.48 -3.43
N PHE A 57 8.36 -2.06 -4.68
CA PHE A 57 7.43 -1.09 -5.26
C PHE A 57 6.31 -1.83 -5.99
N VAL A 58 5.10 -1.38 -5.78
CA VAL A 58 3.88 -1.98 -6.34
C VAL A 58 3.09 -0.94 -7.13
N ASN A 59 2.64 -1.33 -8.31
CA ASN A 59 1.79 -0.48 -9.13
C ASN A 59 0.33 -0.61 -8.66
N VAL A 60 -0.16 0.44 -8.02
CA VAL A 60 -1.56 0.56 -7.54
C VAL A 60 -2.44 1.38 -8.48
N GLY A 61 -1.96 1.69 -9.69
CA GLY A 61 -2.68 2.52 -10.66
C GLY A 61 -2.60 4.02 -10.38
N HIS A 62 -1.64 4.47 -9.60
CA HIS A 62 -1.35 5.88 -9.33
C HIS A 62 -0.04 6.31 -10.01
N GLU A 63 0.20 7.64 -10.11
CA GLU A 63 1.45 8.17 -10.67
C GLU A 63 2.69 7.70 -9.89
N LYS A 64 2.55 7.58 -8.57
CA LYS A 64 3.59 7.04 -7.70
C LYS A 64 3.26 5.60 -7.33
N ASP A 65 4.27 4.75 -7.39
CA ASP A 65 4.15 3.37 -6.92
C ASP A 65 3.97 3.33 -5.40
N GLY A 66 3.22 2.34 -4.93
CA GLY A 66 3.15 2.03 -3.50
C GLY A 66 4.46 1.40 -3.03
N PHE A 67 4.87 1.72 -1.79
CA PHE A 67 6.02 1.10 -1.13
C PHE A 67 5.52 0.05 -0.14
N LEU A 68 6.06 -1.16 -0.24
CA LEU A 68 5.66 -2.32 0.56
C LEU A 68 6.90 -2.95 1.20
N HIS A 69 7.02 -2.83 2.51
CA HIS A 69 8.09 -3.47 3.26
C HIS A 69 7.71 -4.92 3.62
N TYR A 70 8.71 -5.81 3.83
CA TYR A 70 8.45 -7.20 4.20
C TYR A 70 7.53 -7.35 5.42
N HIS A 71 7.71 -6.50 6.44
CA HIS A 71 6.90 -6.55 7.66
C HIS A 71 5.44 -6.12 7.47
N ASP A 72 5.12 -5.50 6.34
CA ASP A 72 3.74 -5.16 5.97
C ASP A 72 3.00 -6.34 5.32
N LEU A 73 3.73 -7.40 4.97
CA LEU A 73 3.15 -8.59 4.37
C LEU A 73 2.39 -9.41 5.41
N GLY A 74 1.16 -9.79 5.07
CA GLY A 74 0.40 -10.75 5.88
C GLY A 74 0.94 -12.17 5.77
N PRO A 75 0.76 -13.01 6.79
CA PRO A 75 1.26 -14.39 6.79
C PRO A 75 0.70 -15.24 5.64
N LYS A 76 -0.51 -14.95 5.18
CA LYS A 76 -1.20 -15.66 4.10
C LYS A 76 -0.89 -15.15 2.69
N LEU A 77 0.17 -14.37 2.51
CA LEU A 77 0.53 -13.76 1.23
C LEU A 77 0.58 -14.76 0.09
N LEU A 78 1.27 -15.89 0.28
CA LEU A 78 1.42 -16.91 -0.78
C LEU A 78 0.07 -17.53 -1.17
N SER A 79 -0.80 -17.76 -0.22
CA SER A 79 -2.16 -18.22 -0.48
C SER A 79 -2.99 -17.21 -1.25
N LEU A 80 -2.89 -15.91 -0.89
CA LEU A 80 -3.58 -14.83 -1.59
C LEU A 80 -3.05 -14.64 -3.02
N SER A 81 -1.74 -14.70 -3.20
CA SER A 81 -1.12 -14.62 -4.54
C SER A 81 -1.60 -15.77 -5.43
N LYS A 82 -1.57 -16.98 -4.93
CA LYS A 82 -2.10 -18.16 -5.63
C LYS A 82 -3.57 -18.02 -5.99
N PHE A 83 -4.39 -17.50 -5.07
CA PHE A 83 -5.81 -17.25 -5.31
C PHE A 83 -6.02 -16.26 -6.45
N VAL A 84 -5.28 -15.13 -6.45
CA VAL A 84 -5.35 -14.13 -7.51
C VAL A 84 -4.92 -14.72 -8.85
N ASP A 85 -3.82 -15.47 -8.87
CA ASP A 85 -3.31 -16.14 -10.08
C ASP A 85 -4.30 -17.16 -10.66
N GLU A 86 -4.98 -17.91 -9.82
CA GLU A 86 -6.00 -18.88 -10.25
C GLU A 86 -7.20 -18.18 -10.88
N ILE A 87 -7.62 -17.04 -10.35
CA ILE A 87 -8.72 -16.24 -10.89
C ILE A 87 -8.31 -15.55 -12.20
N ASP A 88 -7.15 -14.91 -12.24
CA ASP A 88 -6.69 -14.13 -13.39
C ASP A 88 -6.46 -15.04 -14.62
N ASN A 89 -5.91 -16.23 -14.39
CA ASN A 89 -5.68 -17.23 -15.44
C ASN A 89 -6.94 -17.95 -15.91
N LYS A 90 -8.14 -17.56 -15.46
CA LYS A 90 -9.44 -18.19 -15.79
C LYS A 90 -9.47 -19.72 -15.63
N LYS A 91 -8.60 -20.27 -14.80
CA LYS A 91 -8.54 -21.71 -14.53
C LYS A 91 -9.72 -22.19 -13.70
N VAL A 92 -10.48 -21.28 -13.13
CA VAL A 92 -11.59 -21.59 -12.24
C VAL A 92 -12.90 -21.05 -12.82
N LYS A 93 -13.75 -21.94 -13.33
CA LYS A 93 -15.12 -21.60 -13.76
C LYS A 93 -16.06 -21.32 -12.58
N SER A 94 -15.79 -21.88 -11.43
CA SER A 94 -16.45 -21.61 -10.15
C SER A 94 -15.46 -21.81 -9.03
N PHE A 95 -15.32 -20.81 -8.15
CA PHE A 95 -14.43 -20.89 -6.99
C PHE A 95 -15.16 -21.53 -5.80
N SER A 96 -14.53 -22.53 -5.19
CA SER A 96 -15.00 -23.13 -3.96
C SER A 96 -13.89 -23.06 -2.91
N PHE A 97 -14.09 -22.28 -1.86
CA PHE A 97 -13.15 -22.18 -0.74
C PHE A 97 -12.83 -23.54 -0.11
N ASN A 98 -13.78 -24.47 -0.14
CA ASN A 98 -13.59 -25.83 0.43
C ASN A 98 -12.59 -26.68 -0.34
N LYS A 99 -12.29 -26.31 -1.58
CA LYS A 99 -11.33 -27.02 -2.46
C LYS A 99 -10.02 -26.28 -2.63
N PHE A 100 -9.93 -25.04 -2.12
CA PHE A 100 -8.72 -24.24 -2.24
C PHE A 100 -7.64 -24.78 -1.31
N GLN A 101 -6.48 -25.10 -1.87
CA GLN A 101 -5.32 -25.54 -1.10
C GLN A 101 -4.49 -24.33 -0.70
N PHE A 102 -4.49 -24.02 0.59
CA PHE A 102 -3.68 -22.95 1.16
C PHE A 102 -2.20 -23.28 1.07
N GLU A 103 -1.42 -22.26 0.77
CA GLU A 103 0.02 -22.31 0.83
C GLU A 103 0.52 -22.12 2.28
N LYS A 104 1.79 -22.48 2.50
CA LYS A 104 2.45 -22.27 3.78
C LYS A 104 2.54 -20.77 4.09
N ASP A 105 2.36 -20.43 5.36
CA ASP A 105 2.53 -19.04 5.82
C ASP A 105 3.97 -18.59 5.64
N ILE A 106 4.15 -17.31 5.29
CA ILE A 106 5.48 -16.70 5.26
C ILE A 106 6.00 -16.51 6.70
N PRO A 107 7.32 -16.66 6.94
CA PRO A 107 7.87 -16.45 8.27
C PRO A 107 7.76 -14.99 8.69
N LYS A 108 7.67 -14.73 9.99
CA LYS A 108 7.60 -13.38 10.55
C LYS A 108 8.81 -12.52 10.18
N ASN A 109 9.98 -13.11 10.11
CA ASN A 109 11.23 -12.49 9.68
C ASN A 109 11.75 -13.24 8.46
N GLY A 110 11.67 -12.63 7.29
CA GLY A 110 12.08 -13.19 6.02
C GLY A 110 12.58 -12.12 5.05
N GLN A 111 12.73 -12.51 3.79
CA GLN A 111 13.21 -11.65 2.73
C GLN A 111 12.13 -11.43 1.68
N ILE A 112 11.93 -10.18 1.27
CA ILE A 112 10.94 -9.82 0.25
C ILE A 112 11.12 -10.59 -1.05
N LYS A 113 12.38 -10.82 -1.46
CA LYS A 113 12.74 -11.54 -2.68
C LYS A 113 12.30 -13.01 -2.71
N ASP A 114 12.07 -13.61 -1.53
CA ASP A 114 11.64 -15.01 -1.42
C ASP A 114 10.10 -15.15 -1.52
N CYS A 115 9.39 -14.04 -1.33
CA CYS A 115 7.93 -14.00 -1.29
C CYS A 115 7.31 -13.35 -2.53
N LEU A 116 7.98 -12.36 -3.10
CA LEU A 116 7.51 -11.58 -4.25
C LEU A 116 8.52 -11.70 -5.39
N LYS A 117 8.02 -12.12 -6.53
CA LYS A 117 8.82 -12.27 -7.78
C LYS A 117 8.33 -11.33 -8.83
#